data_f9ccb65f3daf99db54dd4c41c3f961c1
#
_entry.id   f9ccb65f3daf99db54dd4c41c3f961c1
#
_cell.length_a   1.000
_cell.length_b   1.000
_cell.length_c   1.000
_cell.angle_alpha   90.00
_cell.angle_beta   90.00
_cell.angle_gamma   90.00
#
_symmetry.space_group_name_H-M   'P 1'
#
loop_
_entity.id
_entity.type
_entity.pdbx_description
1 polymer ?
#
loop_
_entity_poly.entity_id
_entity_poly.type
_entity_poly.pdbx_seq_one_letter_code
_entity_poly.pdbx_strand_id
1 'polypeptide(L)'
;HTVHEIKDYLLLWLTQTLSTLGSGMTSYALVIWSYTQEGSALTTALLAVSSYAPYVLMSIFAGALTDRFNKKKTMLVCDVFAAVCTVVIFVLFRLNRLMVWHLYVLNAVSGLMNTVQQPASEVAMTIIIPEKYYQKTSGLCSLSRSLLSILNPLIATALYALAGLNLVIAIDLGSFAIAFVTLLFFIRIPETKGVESGSVLKLAKGGIQFLQENPMIMTLIFFMSGVNLVASAFDATLPGYVLPNPKGGSSVLGLVTS
;
A
#
# COMPACT_ATOMS: atom_id res chain seq x y z
N HIS A 1 2.36 16.13 -28.49
CA HIS A 1 2.93 17.10 -27.55
C HIS A 1 2.60 16.74 -26.08
N THR A 2 1.34 16.46 -25.75
CA THR A 2 0.88 16.20 -24.36
C THR A 2 1.61 15.01 -23.69
N VAL A 3 1.80 13.92 -24.43
CA VAL A 3 2.44 12.70 -23.88
C VAL A 3 3.91 12.93 -23.56
N HIS A 4 4.59 13.78 -24.34
CA HIS A 4 6.00 14.08 -24.11
C HIS A 4 6.20 14.95 -22.84
N GLU A 5 5.28 15.87 -22.55
CA GLU A 5 5.33 16.73 -21.37
C GLU A 5 5.07 15.99 -20.05
N ILE A 6 4.31 14.90 -20.10
CA ILE A 6 3.95 14.10 -18.91
C ILE A 6 4.57 12.68 -18.92
N LYS A 7 5.57 12.46 -19.78
CA LYS A 7 6.20 11.15 -19.95
C LYS A 7 6.74 10.58 -18.63
N ASP A 8 7.47 11.37 -17.87
CA ASP A 8 8.08 10.94 -16.61
C ASP A 8 7.01 10.58 -15.57
N TYR A 9 5.90 11.36 -15.54
CA TYR A 9 4.75 11.06 -14.73
C TYR A 9 4.09 9.73 -15.14
N LEU A 10 3.81 9.55 -16.43
CA LEU A 10 3.16 8.33 -16.91
C LEU A 10 4.02 7.10 -16.63
N LEU A 11 5.32 7.21 -16.79
CA LEU A 11 6.26 6.14 -16.50
C LEU A 11 6.28 5.81 -15.01
N LEU A 12 6.35 6.82 -14.15
CA LEU A 12 6.29 6.66 -12.70
C LEU A 12 4.94 6.05 -12.28
N TRP A 13 3.84 6.62 -12.77
CA TRP A 13 2.50 6.15 -12.46
C TRP A 13 2.28 4.70 -12.87
N LEU A 14 2.67 4.32 -14.09
CA LEU A 14 2.49 2.96 -14.60
C LEU A 14 3.30 1.94 -13.78
N THR A 15 4.57 2.24 -13.51
CA THR A 15 5.45 1.32 -12.78
C THR A 15 5.05 1.20 -11.31
N GLN A 16 4.65 2.30 -10.67
CA GLN A 16 4.14 2.28 -9.30
C GLN A 16 2.79 1.55 -9.21
N THR A 17 1.89 1.73 -10.19
CA THR A 17 0.63 0.99 -10.27
C THR A 17 0.87 -0.50 -10.42
N LEU A 18 1.81 -0.91 -11.28
CA LEU A 18 2.19 -2.32 -11.48
C LEU A 18 2.78 -2.92 -10.20
N SER A 19 3.66 -2.21 -9.51
CA SER A 19 4.23 -2.64 -8.22
C SER A 19 3.16 -2.75 -7.14
N THR A 20 2.22 -1.80 -7.07
CA THR A 20 1.11 -1.84 -6.13
C THR A 20 0.17 -3.02 -6.42
N LEU A 21 -0.06 -3.35 -7.69
CA LEU A 21 -0.80 -4.56 -8.08
C LEU A 21 -0.09 -5.81 -7.56
N GLY A 22 1.22 -5.96 -7.78
CA GLY A 22 2.01 -7.09 -7.31
C GLY A 22 1.92 -7.26 -5.79
N SER A 23 2.18 -6.21 -5.03
CA SER A 23 2.13 -6.23 -3.57
C SER A 23 0.71 -6.46 -3.02
N GLY A 24 -0.31 -5.91 -3.70
CA GLY A 24 -1.71 -6.17 -3.37
C GLY A 24 -2.10 -7.64 -3.57
N MET A 25 -1.67 -8.24 -4.69
CA MET A 25 -1.89 -9.67 -4.94
C MET A 25 -1.18 -10.55 -3.90
N THR A 26 0.06 -10.22 -3.53
CA THR A 26 0.81 -10.94 -2.49
C THR A 26 0.09 -10.85 -1.15
N SER A 27 -0.34 -9.66 -0.75
CA SER A 27 -1.08 -9.46 0.50
C SER A 27 -2.36 -10.29 0.55
N TYR A 28 -3.11 -10.32 -0.55
CA TYR A 28 -4.34 -11.09 -0.65
C TYR A 28 -4.07 -12.61 -0.63
N ALA A 29 -3.07 -13.09 -1.36
CA ALA A 29 -2.66 -14.49 -1.37
C ALA A 29 -2.19 -14.95 0.01
N LEU A 30 -1.50 -14.09 0.78
CA LEU A 30 -1.08 -14.39 2.15
C LEU A 30 -2.27 -14.50 3.13
N VAL A 31 -3.34 -13.73 2.92
CA VAL A 31 -4.59 -13.90 3.68
C VAL A 31 -5.20 -15.27 3.41
N ILE A 32 -5.29 -15.69 2.14
CA ILE A 32 -5.80 -17.02 1.78
C ILE A 32 -4.89 -18.11 2.38
N TRP A 33 -3.59 -17.98 2.23
CA TRP A 33 -2.62 -18.95 2.76
C TRP A 33 -2.73 -19.08 4.29
N SER A 34 -2.77 -17.96 5.01
CA SER A 34 -2.85 -17.97 6.48
C SER A 34 -4.13 -18.60 6.98
N TYR A 35 -5.24 -18.36 6.27
CA TYR A 35 -6.50 -19.02 6.58
C TYR A 35 -6.44 -20.53 6.36
N THR A 36 -5.81 -20.99 5.28
CA THR A 36 -5.63 -22.43 4.99
C THR A 36 -4.74 -23.12 6.01
N GLN A 37 -3.81 -22.40 6.66
CA GLN A 37 -2.95 -22.97 7.72
C GLN A 37 -3.66 -23.11 9.07
N GLU A 38 -4.41 -22.11 9.48
CA GLU A 38 -4.99 -22.06 10.84
C GLU A 38 -6.51 -22.22 10.89
N GLY A 39 -7.21 -22.05 9.77
CA GLY A 39 -8.68 -22.17 9.70
C GLY A 39 -9.42 -21.12 10.54
N SER A 40 -8.76 -20.00 10.90
CA SER A 40 -9.29 -19.02 11.83
C SER A 40 -9.52 -17.65 11.17
N ALA A 41 -10.76 -17.15 11.27
CA ALA A 41 -11.10 -15.79 10.87
C ALA A 41 -10.36 -14.73 11.71
N LEU A 42 -10.03 -15.05 12.97
CA LEU A 42 -9.24 -14.17 13.83
C LEU A 42 -7.84 -13.95 13.27
N THR A 43 -7.21 -14.97 12.71
CA THR A 43 -5.90 -14.88 12.06
C THR A 43 -5.91 -13.88 10.92
N THR A 44 -6.92 -13.94 10.05
CA THR A 44 -7.03 -12.99 8.92
C THR A 44 -7.30 -11.57 9.39
N ALA A 45 -8.13 -11.39 10.40
CA ALA A 45 -8.38 -10.09 11.01
C ALA A 45 -7.11 -9.51 11.67
N LEU A 46 -6.33 -10.33 12.37
CA LEU A 46 -5.06 -9.90 12.98
C LEU A 46 -3.99 -9.53 11.94
N LEU A 47 -3.98 -10.15 10.76
CA LEU A 47 -3.11 -9.74 9.65
C LEU A 47 -3.43 -8.30 9.20
N ALA A 48 -4.70 -7.96 9.05
CA ALA A 48 -5.11 -6.60 8.74
C ALA A 48 -4.70 -5.63 9.85
N VAL A 49 -5.00 -5.95 11.11
CA VAL A 49 -4.62 -5.11 12.26
C VAL A 49 -3.10 -4.91 12.33
N SER A 50 -2.30 -5.94 12.10
CA SER A 50 -0.83 -5.85 12.15
C SER A 50 -0.26 -4.86 11.14
N SER A 51 -0.90 -4.68 9.99
CA SER A 51 -0.52 -3.68 8.98
C SER A 51 -1.07 -2.29 9.30
N TYR A 52 -2.36 -2.20 9.66
CA TYR A 52 -3.03 -0.92 9.88
C TYR A 52 -2.66 -0.23 11.20
N ALA A 53 -2.41 -0.97 12.29
CA ALA A 53 -2.11 -0.37 13.57
C ALA A 53 -0.80 0.46 13.54
N PRO A 54 0.34 -0.04 13.01
CA PRO A 54 1.54 0.77 12.84
C PRO A 54 1.33 1.94 11.89
N TYR A 55 0.56 1.74 10.79
CA TYR A 55 0.20 2.79 9.85
C TYR A 55 -0.52 3.94 10.56
N VAL A 56 -1.55 3.66 11.34
CA VAL A 56 -2.33 4.69 12.08
C VAL A 56 -1.45 5.42 13.10
N LEU A 57 -0.64 4.70 13.87
CA LEU A 57 0.24 5.30 14.88
C LEU A 57 1.29 6.23 14.26
N MET A 58 1.84 5.86 13.11
CA MET A 58 2.87 6.64 12.42
C MET A 58 2.30 7.74 11.51
N SER A 59 1.02 7.68 11.15
CA SER A 59 0.39 8.65 10.23
C SER A 59 0.51 10.09 10.71
N ILE A 60 0.49 10.33 12.03
CA ILE A 60 0.68 11.65 12.66
C ILE A 60 2.06 12.25 12.28
N PHE A 61 3.06 11.40 12.10
CA PHE A 61 4.43 11.81 11.78
C PHE A 61 4.73 11.77 10.29
N ALA A 62 3.88 11.11 9.50
CA ALA A 62 4.11 10.84 8.07
C ALA A 62 4.27 12.12 7.25
N GLY A 63 3.40 13.10 7.45
CA GLY A 63 3.49 14.42 6.80
C GLY A 63 4.80 15.11 7.10
N ALA A 64 5.17 15.21 8.39
CA ALA A 64 6.40 15.84 8.83
C ALA A 64 7.67 15.13 8.30
N LEU A 65 7.66 13.80 8.23
CA LEU A 65 8.73 13.02 7.63
C LEU A 65 8.82 13.26 6.12
N THR A 66 7.68 13.25 5.43
CA THR A 66 7.61 13.47 3.99
C THR A 66 8.10 14.87 3.62
N ASP A 67 7.77 15.89 4.39
CA ASP A 67 8.22 17.27 4.13
C ASP A 67 9.73 17.45 4.33
N ARG A 68 10.30 16.72 5.28
CA ARG A 68 11.72 16.83 5.65
C ARG A 68 12.66 16.09 4.70
N PHE A 69 12.28 14.92 4.22
CA PHE A 69 13.16 14.05 3.44
C PHE A 69 12.95 14.19 1.93
N ASN A 70 14.01 13.88 1.17
CA ASN A 70 13.94 13.81 -0.29
C ASN A 70 12.98 12.70 -0.73
N LYS A 71 11.92 13.08 -1.47
CA LYS A 71 10.82 12.21 -1.87
C LYS A 71 11.31 10.95 -2.60
N LYS A 72 12.23 11.12 -3.56
CA LYS A 72 12.80 10.00 -4.33
C LYS A 72 13.55 9.02 -3.43
N LYS A 73 14.42 9.53 -2.54
CA LYS A 73 15.17 8.67 -1.61
C LYS A 73 14.24 7.94 -0.65
N THR A 74 13.22 8.63 -0.14
CA THR A 74 12.22 8.03 0.76
C THR A 74 11.48 6.89 0.06
N MET A 75 11.00 7.10 -1.16
CA MET A 75 10.33 6.04 -1.94
C MET A 75 11.25 4.85 -2.16
N LEU A 76 12.50 5.08 -2.61
CA LEU A 76 13.47 4.00 -2.85
C LEU A 76 13.78 3.21 -1.57
N VAL A 77 13.94 3.86 -0.44
CA VAL A 77 14.20 3.19 0.85
C VAL A 77 13.00 2.35 1.27
N CYS A 78 11.79 2.92 1.20
CA CYS A 78 10.56 2.19 1.54
C CYS A 78 10.35 0.98 0.61
N ASP A 79 10.59 1.16 -0.69
CA ASP A 79 10.52 0.09 -1.68
C ASP A 79 11.50 -1.04 -1.37
N VAL A 80 12.75 -0.74 -1.00
CA VAL A 80 13.75 -1.75 -0.61
C VAL A 80 13.28 -2.52 0.63
N PHE A 81 12.77 -1.83 1.65
CA PHE A 81 12.25 -2.51 2.84
C PHE A 81 11.06 -3.43 2.53
N ALA A 82 10.12 -2.96 1.70
CA ALA A 82 9.00 -3.78 1.25
C ALA A 82 9.48 -5.03 0.51
N ALA A 83 10.43 -4.89 -0.42
CA ALA A 83 11.01 -6.01 -1.15
C ALA A 83 11.73 -7.00 -0.24
N VAL A 84 12.51 -6.51 0.74
CA VAL A 84 13.18 -7.37 1.74
C VAL A 84 12.13 -8.17 2.52
N CYS A 85 11.04 -7.55 2.96
CA CYS A 85 9.95 -8.28 3.62
C CYS A 85 9.38 -9.39 2.71
N THR A 86 9.11 -9.08 1.45
CA THR A 86 8.58 -10.07 0.48
C THR A 86 9.58 -11.19 0.22
N VAL A 87 10.88 -10.88 0.08
CA VAL A 87 11.95 -11.88 -0.07
C VAL A 87 12.03 -12.78 1.17
N VAL A 88 11.96 -12.22 2.37
CA VAL A 88 11.97 -13.01 3.63
C VAL A 88 10.78 -13.97 3.67
N ILE A 89 9.58 -13.51 3.31
CA ILE A 89 8.39 -14.36 3.20
C ILE A 89 8.64 -15.48 2.19
N PHE A 90 9.17 -15.17 1.01
CA PHE A 90 9.45 -16.14 -0.04
C PHE A 90 10.45 -17.22 0.41
N VAL A 91 11.56 -16.80 1.04
CA VAL A 91 12.58 -17.72 1.53
C VAL A 91 12.03 -18.63 2.65
N LEU A 92 11.31 -18.06 3.62
CA LEU A 92 10.68 -18.84 4.69
C LEU A 92 9.65 -19.84 4.14
N PHE A 93 8.88 -19.42 3.14
CA PHE A 93 7.92 -20.28 2.46
C PHE A 93 8.60 -21.44 1.73
N ARG A 94 9.66 -21.16 0.97
CA ARG A 94 10.44 -22.18 0.25
C ARG A 94 11.12 -23.19 1.17
N LEU A 95 11.52 -22.74 2.37
CA LEU A 95 12.11 -23.60 3.40
C LEU A 95 11.06 -24.36 4.24
N ASN A 96 9.77 -24.22 3.93
CA ASN A 96 8.65 -24.74 4.74
C ASN A 96 8.71 -24.33 6.22
N ARG A 97 9.22 -23.12 6.49
CA ARG A 97 9.34 -22.53 7.84
C ARG A 97 8.48 -21.28 8.04
N LEU A 98 7.68 -20.92 7.04
CA LEU A 98 6.78 -19.79 7.16
C LEU A 98 5.68 -20.11 8.20
N MET A 99 5.53 -19.22 9.16
CA MET A 99 4.48 -19.27 10.18
C MET A 99 3.70 -17.96 10.15
N VAL A 100 2.45 -17.98 10.58
CA VAL A 100 1.56 -16.80 10.55
C VAL A 100 2.13 -15.62 11.36
N TRP A 101 2.81 -15.86 12.48
CA TRP A 101 3.42 -14.79 13.28
C TRP A 101 4.52 -14.00 12.50
N HIS A 102 5.25 -14.65 11.57
CA HIS A 102 6.18 -13.94 10.69
C HIS A 102 5.45 -12.92 9.84
N LEU A 103 4.24 -13.26 9.36
CA LEU A 103 3.41 -12.35 8.57
C LEU A 103 2.95 -11.15 9.39
N TYR A 104 2.61 -11.33 10.67
CA TYR A 104 2.26 -10.21 11.53
C TYR A 104 3.40 -9.20 11.66
N VAL A 105 4.61 -9.68 11.92
CA VAL A 105 5.80 -8.81 12.05
C VAL A 105 6.12 -8.12 10.72
N LEU A 106 6.15 -8.87 9.61
CA LEU A 106 6.51 -8.32 8.30
C LEU A 106 5.44 -7.36 7.77
N ASN A 107 4.15 -7.63 8.03
CA ASN A 107 3.07 -6.70 7.72
C ASN A 107 3.15 -5.41 8.56
N ALA A 108 3.54 -5.51 9.83
CA ALA A 108 3.75 -4.33 10.68
C ALA A 108 4.87 -3.44 10.13
N VAL A 109 6.00 -4.02 9.71
CA VAL A 109 7.11 -3.30 9.07
C VAL A 109 6.66 -2.66 7.76
N SER A 110 5.94 -3.41 6.91
CA SER A 110 5.40 -2.89 5.64
C SER A 110 4.40 -1.75 5.88
N GLY A 111 3.54 -1.86 6.88
CA GLY A 111 2.60 -0.81 7.28
C GLY A 111 3.30 0.49 7.69
N LEU A 112 4.39 0.39 8.47
CA LEU A 112 5.23 1.54 8.83
C LEU A 112 5.85 2.21 7.59
N MET A 113 6.40 1.42 6.67
CA MET A 113 7.00 1.95 5.44
C MET A 113 5.96 2.61 4.54
N ASN A 114 4.80 2.00 4.36
CA ASN A 114 3.70 2.55 3.56
C ASN A 114 3.19 3.89 4.08
N THR A 115 3.23 4.12 5.39
CA THR A 115 2.81 5.39 6.01
C THR A 115 3.60 6.58 5.48
N VAL A 116 4.87 6.38 5.17
CA VAL A 116 5.75 7.45 4.65
C VAL A 116 5.83 7.42 3.13
N GLN A 117 5.78 6.24 2.52
CA GLN A 117 5.89 6.06 1.08
C GLN A 117 4.70 6.67 0.34
N GLN A 118 3.48 6.46 0.82
CA GLN A 118 2.27 6.92 0.13
C GLN A 118 2.25 8.45 -0.03
N PRO A 119 2.39 9.28 1.02
CA PRO A 119 2.43 10.72 0.85
C PRO A 119 3.67 11.18 0.06
N ALA A 120 4.82 10.51 0.21
CA ALA A 120 6.00 10.84 -0.58
C ALA A 120 5.77 10.63 -2.09
N SER A 121 5.11 9.54 -2.48
CA SER A 121 4.73 9.23 -3.86
C SER A 121 3.71 10.25 -4.41
N GLU A 122 2.68 10.61 -3.64
CA GLU A 122 1.67 11.59 -4.04
C GLU A 122 2.29 12.97 -4.27
N VAL A 123 3.15 13.43 -3.36
CA VAL A 123 3.88 14.69 -3.52
C VAL A 123 4.83 14.62 -4.71
N ALA A 124 5.57 13.53 -4.90
CA ALA A 124 6.47 13.35 -6.03
C ALA A 124 5.72 13.42 -7.37
N MET A 125 4.58 12.75 -7.47
CA MET A 125 3.73 12.81 -8.67
C MET A 125 3.24 14.23 -8.94
N THR A 126 2.81 14.96 -7.91
CA THR A 126 2.33 16.35 -8.04
C THR A 126 3.44 17.30 -8.53
N ILE A 127 4.69 17.12 -8.06
CA ILE A 127 5.82 17.97 -8.46
C ILE A 127 6.20 17.76 -9.94
N ILE A 128 6.08 16.54 -10.45
CA ILE A 128 6.48 16.19 -11.82
C ILE A 128 5.45 16.69 -12.84
N ILE A 129 4.18 16.88 -12.44
CA ILE A 129 3.08 17.21 -13.35
C ILE A 129 2.95 18.74 -13.49
N PRO A 130 2.85 19.29 -14.71
CA PRO A 130 2.41 20.67 -14.91
C PRO A 130 0.96 20.87 -14.44
N GLU A 131 0.65 22.01 -13.82
CA GLU A 131 -0.66 22.33 -13.23
C GLU A 131 -1.85 22.10 -14.17
N LYS A 132 -1.67 22.40 -15.46
CA LYS A 132 -2.69 22.19 -16.51
C LYS A 132 -3.18 20.74 -16.66
N TYR A 133 -2.45 19.76 -16.11
CA TYR A 133 -2.78 18.34 -16.19
C TYR A 133 -3.26 17.74 -14.87
N TYR A 134 -3.28 18.47 -13.77
CA TYR A 134 -3.65 17.94 -12.44
C TYR A 134 -4.99 17.20 -12.43
N GLN A 135 -6.01 17.75 -13.09
CA GLN A 135 -7.32 17.12 -13.12
C GLN A 135 -7.32 15.77 -13.86
N LYS A 136 -6.60 15.69 -14.98
CA LYS A 136 -6.51 14.46 -15.79
C LYS A 136 -5.72 13.38 -15.06
N THR A 137 -4.62 13.75 -14.43
CA THR A 137 -3.76 12.83 -13.68
C THR A 137 -4.42 12.36 -12.39
N SER A 138 -5.18 13.21 -11.71
CA SER A 138 -6.00 12.80 -10.56
C SER A 138 -7.07 11.79 -10.95
N GLY A 139 -7.74 11.99 -12.10
CA GLY A 139 -8.67 11.00 -12.66
C GLY A 139 -8.00 9.67 -12.97
N LEU A 140 -6.78 9.70 -13.52
CA LEU A 140 -5.99 8.49 -13.81
C LEU A 140 -5.60 7.74 -12.53
N CYS A 141 -5.19 8.46 -11.48
CA CYS A 141 -4.90 7.85 -10.17
C CYS A 141 -6.14 7.21 -9.55
N SER A 142 -7.30 7.88 -9.62
CA SER A 142 -8.56 7.34 -9.11
C SER A 142 -8.99 6.09 -9.87
N LEU A 143 -8.85 6.10 -11.20
CA LEU A 143 -9.12 4.93 -12.03
C LEU A 143 -8.21 3.76 -11.66
N SER A 144 -6.90 4.01 -11.45
CA SER A 144 -5.97 2.97 -11.02
C SER A 144 -6.37 2.36 -9.68
N ARG A 145 -6.72 3.19 -8.69
CA ARG A 145 -7.15 2.69 -7.37
C ARG A 145 -8.39 1.81 -7.49
N SER A 146 -9.39 2.24 -8.29
CA SER A 146 -10.59 1.45 -8.53
C SER A 146 -10.30 0.15 -9.28
N LEU A 147 -9.44 0.17 -10.29
CA LEU A 147 -9.03 -1.04 -11.00
C LEU A 147 -8.25 -2.00 -10.10
N LEU A 148 -7.33 -1.50 -9.28
CA LEU A 148 -6.56 -2.32 -8.36
C LEU A 148 -7.44 -2.98 -7.30
N SER A 149 -8.46 -2.30 -6.78
CA SER A 149 -9.40 -2.89 -5.80
C SER A 149 -10.16 -4.09 -6.38
N ILE A 150 -10.44 -4.08 -7.68
CA ILE A 150 -11.10 -5.20 -8.38
C ILE A 150 -10.08 -6.27 -8.80
N LEU A 151 -8.97 -5.85 -9.40
CA LEU A 151 -8.00 -6.78 -10.00
C LEU A 151 -7.18 -7.54 -8.96
N ASN A 152 -6.83 -6.91 -7.84
CA ASN A 152 -6.03 -7.56 -6.79
C ASN A 152 -6.66 -8.88 -6.30
N PRO A 153 -7.90 -8.93 -5.80
CA PRO A 153 -8.50 -10.17 -5.31
C PRO A 153 -8.72 -11.18 -6.44
N LEU A 154 -9.14 -10.75 -7.63
CA LEU A 154 -9.41 -11.64 -8.76
C LEU A 154 -8.14 -12.31 -9.26
N ILE A 155 -7.10 -11.53 -9.56
CA ILE A 155 -5.84 -12.05 -10.10
C ILE A 155 -5.10 -12.86 -9.03
N ALA A 156 -5.07 -12.39 -7.77
CA ALA A 156 -4.45 -13.11 -6.67
C ALA A 156 -5.07 -14.50 -6.49
N THR A 157 -6.39 -14.58 -6.46
CA THR A 157 -7.11 -15.85 -6.32
C THR A 157 -6.83 -16.79 -7.49
N ALA A 158 -6.88 -16.29 -8.72
CA ALA A 158 -6.61 -17.08 -9.92
C ALA A 158 -5.17 -17.61 -9.93
N LEU A 159 -4.18 -16.75 -9.69
CA LEU A 159 -2.76 -17.14 -9.67
C LEU A 159 -2.44 -18.09 -8.52
N TYR A 160 -3.03 -17.83 -7.34
CA TYR A 160 -2.87 -18.71 -6.18
C TYR A 160 -3.43 -20.12 -6.45
N ALA A 161 -4.59 -20.22 -7.10
CA ALA A 161 -5.22 -21.49 -7.47
C ALA A 161 -4.41 -22.25 -8.55
N LEU A 162 -3.79 -21.54 -9.50
CA LEU A 162 -3.05 -22.16 -10.62
C LEU A 162 -1.65 -22.62 -10.22
N ALA A 163 -0.91 -21.84 -9.46
CA ALA A 163 0.51 -22.08 -9.19
C ALA A 163 0.94 -21.79 -7.74
N GLY A 164 -0.03 -21.53 -6.86
CA GLY A 164 0.21 -21.27 -5.45
C GLY A 164 0.91 -19.93 -5.15
N LEU A 165 1.35 -19.79 -3.91
CA LEU A 165 1.96 -18.56 -3.39
C LEU A 165 3.27 -18.17 -4.11
N ASN A 166 4.03 -19.16 -4.59
CA ASN A 166 5.33 -18.93 -5.26
C ASN A 166 5.21 -18.00 -6.48
N LEU A 167 4.21 -18.25 -7.35
CA LEU A 167 4.03 -17.45 -8.56
C LEU A 167 3.59 -16.03 -8.21
N VAL A 168 2.70 -15.87 -7.26
CA VAL A 168 2.22 -14.55 -6.83
C VAL A 168 3.39 -13.71 -6.31
N ILE A 169 4.22 -14.26 -5.43
CA ILE A 169 5.38 -13.56 -4.88
C ILE A 169 6.42 -13.27 -5.98
N ALA A 170 6.64 -14.19 -6.92
CA ALA A 170 7.58 -13.97 -8.03
C ALA A 170 7.15 -12.79 -8.92
N ILE A 171 5.84 -12.67 -9.21
CA ILE A 171 5.28 -11.55 -9.98
C ILE A 171 5.43 -10.24 -9.19
N ASP A 172 5.18 -10.25 -7.88
CA ASP A 172 5.35 -9.08 -7.01
C ASP A 172 6.80 -8.59 -7.04
N LEU A 173 7.77 -9.47 -6.79
CA LEU A 173 9.19 -9.12 -6.83
C LEU A 173 9.63 -8.64 -8.22
N GLY A 174 9.08 -9.21 -9.30
CA GLY A 174 9.35 -8.77 -10.68
C GLY A 174 8.81 -7.37 -10.94
N SER A 175 7.57 -7.08 -10.55
CA SER A 175 6.94 -5.77 -10.69
C SER A 175 7.66 -4.70 -9.85
N PHE A 176 8.06 -5.06 -8.62
CA PHE A 176 8.88 -4.23 -7.77
C PHE A 176 10.22 -3.88 -8.43
N ALA A 177 10.95 -4.87 -8.98
CA ALA A 177 12.23 -4.63 -9.64
C ALA A 177 12.09 -3.65 -10.81
N ILE A 178 11.03 -3.77 -11.61
CA ILE A 178 10.73 -2.85 -12.70
C ILE A 178 10.49 -1.43 -12.16
N ALA A 179 9.66 -1.29 -11.14
CA ALA A 179 9.34 0.01 -10.54
C ALA A 179 10.59 0.66 -9.91
N PHE A 180 11.37 -0.12 -9.17
CA PHE A 180 12.58 0.34 -8.51
C PHE A 180 13.65 0.83 -9.52
N VAL A 181 13.94 0.03 -10.55
CA VAL A 181 14.90 0.39 -11.62
C VAL A 181 14.42 1.65 -12.35
N THR A 182 13.14 1.72 -12.66
CA THR A 182 12.55 2.89 -13.32
C THR A 182 12.69 4.14 -12.46
N LEU A 183 12.32 4.08 -11.19
CA LEU A 183 12.44 5.21 -10.28
C LEU A 183 13.90 5.63 -10.08
N LEU A 184 14.81 4.68 -9.98
CA LEU A 184 16.23 4.94 -9.73
C LEU A 184 16.90 5.64 -10.92
N PHE A 185 16.71 5.11 -12.13
CA PHE A 185 17.49 5.51 -13.32
C PHE A 185 16.75 6.46 -14.26
N PHE A 186 15.44 6.32 -14.39
CA PHE A 186 14.70 7.04 -15.44
C PHE A 186 13.91 8.25 -14.91
N ILE A 187 13.54 8.26 -13.62
CA ILE A 187 12.73 9.35 -13.07
C ILE A 187 13.60 10.36 -12.33
N ARG A 188 13.48 11.62 -12.71
CA ARG A 188 14.08 12.75 -12.00
C ARG A 188 13.00 13.51 -11.24
N ILE A 189 13.02 13.40 -9.92
CA ILE A 189 12.14 14.18 -9.05
C ILE A 189 12.96 15.39 -8.57
N PRO A 190 12.55 16.64 -8.91
CA PRO A 190 13.21 17.84 -8.43
C PRO A 190 13.28 17.85 -6.90
N GLU A 191 14.42 18.22 -6.36
CA GLU A 191 14.55 18.40 -4.91
C GLU A 191 13.72 19.61 -4.50
N THR A 192 12.63 19.37 -3.78
CA THR A 192 11.99 20.42 -3.03
C THR A 192 12.88 20.72 -1.82
N LYS A 193 13.26 21.98 -1.61
CA LYS A 193 13.91 22.40 -0.37
C LYS A 193 12.98 21.97 0.76
N GLY A 194 13.40 20.98 1.53
CA GLY A 194 12.67 20.57 2.73
C GLY A 194 12.49 21.80 3.62
N VAL A 195 11.39 21.86 4.33
CA VAL A 195 11.17 22.91 5.33
C VAL A 195 12.33 22.84 6.30
N GLU A 196 13.25 23.78 6.18
CA GLU A 196 14.41 23.88 7.08
C GLU A 196 13.92 24.06 8.52
N SER A 197 14.53 23.26 9.39
CA SER A 197 14.57 23.45 10.85
C SER A 197 13.26 23.42 11.63
N GLY A 198 12.75 22.21 11.82
CA GLY A 198 11.87 21.89 12.94
C GLY A 198 12.07 20.42 13.33
N SER A 199 12.09 20.12 14.62
CA SER A 199 11.96 18.72 15.06
C SER A 199 10.66 18.17 14.44
N VAL A 200 10.67 16.93 13.93
CA VAL A 200 9.47 16.23 13.41
C VAL A 200 8.32 16.33 14.41
N LEU A 201 8.64 16.28 15.70
CA LEU A 201 7.66 16.48 16.78
C LEU A 201 7.03 17.89 16.78
N LYS A 202 7.79 18.92 16.45
CA LYS A 202 7.28 20.31 16.41
C LYS A 202 6.36 20.51 15.21
N LEU A 203 6.68 19.91 14.07
CA LEU A 203 5.83 19.93 12.86
C LEU A 203 4.53 19.15 13.10
N ALA A 204 4.61 17.95 13.69
CA ALA A 204 3.43 17.16 14.04
C ALA A 204 2.54 17.92 15.06
N LYS A 205 3.12 18.57 16.06
CA LYS A 205 2.38 19.40 17.01
C LYS A 205 1.68 20.58 16.32
N GLY A 206 2.34 21.23 15.36
CA GLY A 206 1.74 22.29 14.55
C GLY A 206 0.53 21.80 13.75
N GLY A 207 0.61 20.60 13.16
CA GLY A 207 -0.53 19.97 12.49
C GLY A 207 -1.72 19.71 13.43
N ILE A 208 -1.46 19.19 14.63
CA ILE A 208 -2.51 18.98 15.65
C ILE A 208 -3.13 20.31 16.07
N GLN A 209 -2.32 21.34 16.31
CA GLN A 209 -2.79 22.67 16.66
C GLN A 209 -3.68 23.26 15.56
N PHE A 210 -3.28 23.15 14.30
CA PHE A 210 -4.09 23.55 13.15
C PHE A 210 -5.47 22.89 13.13
N LEU A 211 -5.53 21.59 13.42
CA LEU A 211 -6.80 20.86 13.51
C LEU A 211 -7.68 21.36 14.66
N GLN A 212 -7.08 21.65 15.80
CA GLN A 212 -7.81 22.21 16.95
C GLN A 212 -8.38 23.60 16.66
N GLU A 213 -7.68 24.41 15.88
CA GLU A 213 -8.12 25.73 15.44
C GLU A 213 -9.21 25.67 14.34
N ASN A 214 -9.36 24.49 13.68
CA ASN A 214 -10.33 24.28 12.61
C ASN A 214 -11.32 23.15 12.93
N PRO A 215 -12.31 23.36 13.82
CA PRO A 215 -13.19 22.30 14.31
C PRO A 215 -14.04 21.65 13.20
N MET A 216 -14.35 22.37 12.13
CA MET A 216 -15.10 21.82 11.00
C MET A 216 -14.29 20.74 10.28
N ILE A 217 -12.99 20.96 10.06
CA ILE A 217 -12.08 19.98 9.46
C ILE A 217 -11.96 18.78 10.39
N MET A 218 -11.80 19.01 11.67
CA MET A 218 -11.70 17.95 12.69
C MET A 218 -12.96 17.08 12.73
N THR A 219 -14.15 17.68 12.69
CA THR A 219 -15.43 16.95 12.64
C THR A 219 -15.52 16.09 11.36
N LEU A 220 -15.14 16.64 10.22
CA LEU A 220 -15.13 15.89 8.95
C LEU A 220 -14.18 14.68 9.01
N ILE A 221 -12.98 14.86 9.58
CA ILE A 221 -12.01 13.78 9.75
C ILE A 221 -12.58 12.67 10.64
N PHE A 222 -13.19 13.03 11.80
CA PHE A 222 -13.82 12.05 12.68
C PHE A 222 -14.98 11.30 12.02
N PHE A 223 -15.81 12.00 11.27
CA PHE A 223 -16.93 11.39 10.54
C PHE A 223 -16.40 10.38 9.49
N MET A 224 -15.46 10.81 8.66
CA MET A 224 -14.85 9.94 7.65
C MET A 224 -14.10 8.76 8.28
N SER A 225 -13.42 8.98 9.41
CA SER A 225 -12.76 7.91 10.15
C SER A 225 -13.75 6.88 10.69
N GLY A 226 -14.92 7.32 11.17
CA GLY A 226 -15.99 6.42 11.60
C GLY A 226 -16.54 5.56 10.47
N VAL A 227 -16.78 6.17 9.30
CA VAL A 227 -17.22 5.43 8.10
C VAL A 227 -16.16 4.41 7.68
N ASN A 228 -14.89 4.82 7.62
CA ASN A 228 -13.79 3.92 7.27
C ASN A 228 -13.61 2.77 8.28
N LEU A 229 -13.81 3.05 9.58
CA LEU A 229 -13.74 2.01 10.61
C LEU A 229 -14.78 0.91 10.38
N VAL A 230 -16.03 1.29 10.08
CA VAL A 230 -17.11 0.33 9.79
C VAL A 230 -16.81 -0.46 8.52
N ALA A 231 -16.38 0.22 7.45
CA ALA A 231 -16.00 -0.44 6.20
C ALA A 231 -14.85 -1.42 6.40
N SER A 232 -13.79 -1.01 7.11
CA SER A 232 -12.62 -1.88 7.40
C SER A 232 -12.99 -3.07 8.28
N ALA A 233 -13.89 -2.90 9.26
CA ALA A 233 -14.37 -4.01 10.07
C ALA A 233 -15.14 -5.04 9.22
N PHE A 234 -15.94 -4.58 8.27
CA PHE A 234 -16.63 -5.44 7.32
C PHE A 234 -15.63 -6.21 6.45
N ASP A 235 -14.68 -5.51 5.81
CA ASP A 235 -13.66 -6.11 4.96
C ASP A 235 -12.78 -7.12 5.71
N ALA A 236 -12.43 -6.83 6.95
CA ALA A 236 -11.60 -7.73 7.79
C ALA A 236 -12.33 -9.03 8.17
N THR A 237 -13.65 -9.00 8.34
CA THR A 237 -14.45 -10.16 8.73
C THR A 237 -14.93 -10.99 7.54
N LEU A 238 -15.04 -10.36 6.35
CA LEU A 238 -15.56 -10.98 5.14
C LEU A 238 -14.85 -12.29 4.74
N PRO A 239 -13.50 -12.36 4.73
CA PRO A 239 -12.78 -13.60 4.41
C PRO A 239 -13.15 -14.76 5.34
N GLY A 240 -13.26 -14.49 6.62
CA GLY A 240 -13.62 -15.50 7.62
C GLY A 240 -15.04 -16.07 7.44
N TYR A 241 -15.94 -15.28 6.85
CA TYR A 241 -17.30 -15.70 6.57
C TYR A 241 -17.43 -16.46 5.24
N VAL A 242 -16.71 -16.01 4.21
CA VAL A 242 -16.83 -16.54 2.83
C VAL A 242 -15.94 -17.76 2.58
N LEU A 243 -14.71 -17.80 3.11
CA LEU A 243 -13.76 -18.89 2.88
C LEU A 243 -14.22 -20.27 3.35
N PRO A 244 -14.98 -20.44 4.45
CA PRO A 244 -15.49 -21.75 4.86
C PRO A 244 -16.50 -22.37 3.91
N ASN A 245 -16.99 -21.65 2.89
CA ASN A 245 -18.00 -22.13 1.99
C ASN A 245 -17.46 -23.25 1.08
N PRO A 246 -18.00 -24.51 1.14
CA PRO A 246 -17.50 -25.63 0.36
C PRO A 246 -17.71 -25.48 -1.16
N LYS A 247 -18.49 -24.53 -1.62
CA LYS A 247 -18.76 -24.25 -3.04
C LYS A 247 -17.81 -23.19 -3.66
N GLY A 248 -16.52 -23.20 -3.30
CA GLY A 248 -15.52 -22.34 -3.91
C GLY A 248 -15.31 -21.01 -3.16
N GLY A 249 -15.12 -21.07 -1.84
CA GLY A 249 -14.99 -19.88 -0.99
C GLY A 249 -13.94 -18.86 -1.43
N SER A 250 -12.78 -19.30 -1.94
CA SER A 250 -11.75 -18.39 -2.45
C SER A 250 -12.19 -17.62 -3.72
N SER A 251 -12.85 -18.30 -4.65
CA SER A 251 -13.38 -17.68 -5.87
C SER A 251 -14.53 -16.72 -5.57
N VAL A 252 -15.41 -17.13 -4.63
CA VAL A 252 -16.51 -16.27 -4.17
C VAL A 252 -15.95 -15.04 -3.43
N LEU A 253 -14.93 -15.21 -2.60
CA LEU A 253 -14.28 -14.08 -1.93
C LEU A 253 -13.69 -13.09 -2.94
N GLY A 254 -13.00 -13.59 -3.97
CA GLY A 254 -12.48 -12.74 -5.05
C GLY A 254 -13.55 -11.94 -5.79
N LEU A 255 -14.73 -12.53 -6.01
CA LEU A 255 -15.87 -11.86 -6.66
C LEU A 255 -16.59 -10.86 -5.74
N VAL A 256 -16.69 -11.16 -4.44
CA VAL A 256 -17.41 -10.29 -3.49
C VAL A 256 -16.58 -9.07 -3.10
N THR A 257 -15.24 -9.20 -3.11
CA THR A 257 -14.32 -8.10 -2.76
C THR A 257 -13.92 -7.23 -3.96
N SER A 258 -14.27 -7.64 -5.18
CA SER A 258 -14.08 -6.85 -6.40
C SER A 258 -15.26 -5.92 -6.67
#